data_a67c0c9e5dae2bbb139707ae899dc948
#
_entry.id   a67c0c9e5dae2bbb139707ae899dc948
#
_cell.length_a   1.000
_cell.length_b   1.000
_cell.length_c   1.000
_cell.angle_alpha   90.00
_cell.angle_beta   90.00
_cell.angle_gamma   90.00
#
_symmetry.space_group_name_H-M   'P 1'
#
loop_
_entity.id
_entity.type
_entity.pdbx_description
1 polymer ?
#
loop_
_entity_poly.entity_id
_entity_poly.type
_entity_poly.pdbx_seq_one_letter_code
_entity_poly.pdbx_strand_id
1 'polypeptide(L)'
;AKEHRDTWRTDPRMIAGLFELLRPCYIDGCASDENHLLPEYFTKQENCLQLNWRLEAKKRGVPPAVYVNPPFSKEDTTVATPHNGMANFFRKARAEAEHGVYSQWLFRARPGAGWFPWLLASRIWFI
;
A
#
# COMPACT_ATOMS: atom_id res chain seq x y z
N ALA A 1 -13.88 -16.70 -2.31
CA ALA A 1 -14.72 -15.61 -2.72
C ALA A 1 -13.95 -14.29 -2.74
N LYS A 2 -14.50 -13.29 -3.41
CA LYS A 2 -13.84 -11.99 -3.60
C LYS A 2 -13.47 -11.30 -2.29
N GLU A 3 -14.34 -11.38 -1.29
CA GLU A 3 -14.15 -10.72 0.00
C GLU A 3 -12.90 -11.21 0.72
N HIS A 4 -12.60 -12.50 0.61
CA HIS A 4 -11.43 -13.08 1.26
C HIS A 4 -10.11 -12.50 0.74
N ARG A 5 -10.05 -12.15 -0.55
CA ARG A 5 -8.83 -11.61 -1.15
C ARG A 5 -8.45 -10.25 -0.60
N ASP A 6 -9.45 -9.41 -0.32
CA ASP A 6 -9.21 -8.06 0.21
C ASP A 6 -8.97 -8.06 1.71
N THR A 7 -9.28 -9.16 2.41
CA THR A 7 -9.11 -9.28 3.86
C THR A 7 -7.93 -10.16 4.27
N TRP A 8 -7.20 -10.73 3.31
CA TRP A 8 -6.04 -11.57 3.61
C TRP A 8 -4.96 -10.78 4.33
N ARG A 9 -4.41 -11.40 5.36
CA ARG A 9 -3.33 -10.82 6.16
C ARG A 9 -1.98 -11.29 5.65
N THR A 10 -1.00 -10.39 5.71
CA THR A 10 0.39 -10.75 5.53
C THR A 10 0.93 -11.33 6.84
N ASP A 11 1.76 -12.36 6.76
CA ASP A 11 2.43 -12.90 7.94
C ASP A 11 3.40 -11.85 8.51
N PRO A 12 3.22 -11.42 9.78
CA PRO A 12 4.09 -10.40 10.38
C PRO A 12 5.57 -10.79 10.39
N ARG A 13 5.89 -12.09 10.45
CA ARG A 13 7.29 -12.55 10.44
C ARG A 13 7.95 -12.31 9.09
N MET A 14 7.20 -12.46 7.99
CA MET A 14 7.69 -12.16 6.66
C MET A 14 7.97 -10.66 6.52
N ILE A 15 7.08 -9.83 7.02
CA ILE A 15 7.24 -8.37 6.96
C ILE A 15 8.44 -7.92 7.80
N ALA A 16 8.63 -8.47 8.99
CA ALA A 16 9.79 -8.16 9.81
C ALA A 16 11.10 -8.48 9.08
N GLY A 17 11.15 -9.62 8.40
CA GLY A 17 12.32 -10.01 7.59
C GLY A 17 12.56 -9.06 6.41
N LEU A 18 11.50 -8.63 5.74
CA LEU A 18 11.62 -7.68 4.64
C LEU A 18 12.10 -6.31 5.11
N PHE A 19 11.63 -5.85 6.28
CA PHE A 19 12.06 -4.58 6.85
C PHE A 19 13.54 -4.61 7.26
N GLU A 20 14.05 -5.74 7.72
CA GLU A 20 15.48 -5.91 7.97
C GLU A 20 16.30 -5.86 6.67
N LEU A 21 15.80 -6.50 5.62
CA LEU A 21 16.49 -6.60 4.34
C LEU A 21 16.52 -5.28 3.57
N LEU A 22 15.44 -4.54 3.59
CA LEU A 22 15.25 -3.32 2.81
C LEU A 22 15.36 -2.09 3.70
N ARG A 23 14.25 -1.63 4.20
CA ARG A 23 14.17 -0.58 5.21
C ARG A 23 12.77 -0.63 5.83
N PRO A 24 12.61 -0.18 7.08
CA PRO A 24 11.31 -0.25 7.72
C PRO A 24 10.31 0.73 7.13
N CYS A 25 9.04 0.33 7.15
CA CYS A 25 7.92 1.23 6.97
C CYS A 25 7.26 1.49 8.32
N TYR A 26 6.53 2.59 8.42
CA TYR A 26 5.96 3.05 9.69
C TYR A 26 4.46 3.22 9.63
N ILE A 27 3.85 3.19 8.45
CA ILE A 27 2.41 3.30 8.27
C ILE A 27 1.92 2.14 7.40
N ASP A 28 0.90 1.43 7.86
CA ASP A 28 0.21 0.42 7.06
C ASP A 28 -0.85 1.11 6.20
N GLY A 29 -0.62 1.16 4.90
CA GLY A 29 -1.43 1.97 3.98
C GLY A 29 -2.81 1.41 3.66
N CYS A 30 -3.04 0.11 3.86
CA CYS A 30 -4.31 -0.55 3.55
C CYS A 30 -4.71 -1.45 4.69
N ALA A 31 -5.32 -0.90 5.72
CA ALA A 31 -5.58 -1.59 6.98
C ALA A 31 -7.00 -1.34 7.48
N SER A 32 -7.31 -1.94 8.60
CA SER A 32 -8.53 -1.69 9.37
C SER A 32 -8.20 -1.65 10.85
N ASP A 33 -9.14 -1.18 11.65
CA ASP A 33 -8.97 -1.16 13.11
C ASP A 33 -8.74 -2.56 13.66
N GLU A 34 -9.34 -3.59 13.05
CA GLU A 34 -9.22 -4.98 13.46
C GLU A 34 -7.98 -5.67 12.89
N ASN A 35 -7.41 -5.11 11.82
CA ASN A 35 -6.32 -5.78 11.10
C ASN A 35 -5.34 -4.77 10.54
N HIS A 36 -4.25 -4.55 11.26
CA HIS A 36 -3.15 -3.70 10.80
C HIS A 36 -1.82 -4.27 11.29
N LEU A 37 -0.80 -4.15 10.46
CA LEU A 37 0.54 -4.68 10.77
C LEU A 37 1.39 -3.71 11.58
N LEU A 38 1.10 -2.42 11.49
CA LEU A 38 1.89 -1.38 12.13
C LEU A 38 1.01 -0.57 13.08
N PRO A 39 1.58 0.08 14.11
CA PRO A 39 0.80 0.91 15.02
C PRO A 39 0.07 2.05 14.35
N GLU A 40 0.68 2.65 13.32
CA GLU A 40 0.06 3.70 12.51
C GLU A 40 -0.47 3.09 11.22
N TYR A 41 -1.69 3.44 10.84
CA TYR A 41 -2.33 2.83 9.67
C TYR A 41 -3.42 3.72 9.09
N PHE A 42 -3.75 3.48 7.82
CA PHE A 42 -4.88 4.10 7.13
C PHE A 42 -6.01 3.09 6.96
N THR A 43 -7.22 3.50 7.23
CA THR A 43 -8.41 2.67 7.03
C THR A 43 -9.00 2.89 5.64
N LYS A 44 -9.88 1.97 5.22
CA LYS A 44 -10.61 2.11 3.96
C LYS A 44 -11.45 3.39 3.93
N GLN A 45 -12.05 3.74 5.07
CA GLN A 45 -12.85 4.94 5.19
C GLN A 45 -12.03 6.22 4.98
N GLU A 46 -10.81 6.24 5.50
CA GLU A 46 -9.89 7.35 5.27
C GLU A 46 -9.42 7.43 3.82
N ASN A 47 -9.34 6.28 3.16
CA ASN A 47 -8.95 6.12 1.76
C ASN A 47 -7.54 6.67 1.46
N CYS A 48 -6.55 5.80 1.55
CA CYS A 48 -5.14 6.18 1.34
C CYS A 48 -4.89 6.84 -0.03
N LEU A 49 -5.72 6.56 -1.02
CA LEU A 49 -5.59 7.19 -2.35
C LEU A 49 -5.86 8.69 -2.32
N GLN A 50 -6.60 9.18 -1.32
CA GLN A 50 -6.91 10.59 -1.13
C GLN A 50 -5.99 11.30 -0.14
N LEU A 51 -5.31 10.55 0.72
CA LEU A 51 -4.51 11.13 1.79
C LEU A 51 -3.18 11.66 1.25
N ASN A 52 -2.67 12.71 1.87
CA ASN A 52 -1.30 13.15 1.68
C ASN A 52 -0.42 12.37 2.66
N TRP A 53 0.32 11.38 2.16
CA TRP A 53 1.07 10.45 3.01
C TRP A 53 2.18 11.13 3.80
N ARG A 54 2.83 12.11 3.21
CA ARG A 54 3.88 12.86 3.91
C ARG A 54 3.31 13.66 5.07
N LEU A 55 2.18 14.32 4.84
CA LEU A 55 1.50 15.08 5.89
C LEU A 55 0.98 14.16 6.99
N GLU A 56 0.42 13.01 6.63
CA GLU A 56 -0.05 12.02 7.60
C GLU A 56 1.10 11.48 8.46
N ALA A 57 2.24 11.21 7.86
CA ALA A 57 3.44 10.78 8.60
C ALA A 57 3.86 11.87 9.60
N LYS A 58 3.88 13.13 9.17
CA LYS A 58 4.22 14.25 10.04
C LYS A 58 3.25 14.38 11.21
N LYS A 59 1.95 14.28 10.95
CA LYS A 59 0.92 14.33 12.00
C LYS A 59 1.09 13.22 13.03
N ARG A 60 1.52 12.04 12.59
CA ARG A 60 1.70 10.85 13.43
C ARG A 60 3.08 10.76 14.08
N GLY A 61 3.97 11.67 13.73
CA GLY A 61 5.32 11.70 14.29
C GLY A 61 6.22 10.55 13.83
N VAL A 62 6.01 10.05 12.62
CA VAL A 62 6.80 8.93 12.06
C VAL A 62 7.44 9.33 10.73
N PRO A 63 8.52 8.64 10.33
CA PRO A 63 9.10 8.87 9.00
C PRO A 63 8.12 8.55 7.87
N PRO A 64 8.23 9.22 6.71
CA PRO A 64 7.32 9.01 5.58
C PRO A 64 7.68 7.73 4.82
N ALA A 65 7.26 6.62 5.34
CA ALA A 65 7.50 5.30 4.77
C ALA A 65 6.25 4.43 4.96
N VAL A 66 5.61 4.06 3.86
CA VAL A 66 4.31 3.39 3.86
C VAL A 66 4.42 1.98 3.29
N TYR A 67 3.93 1.02 4.05
CA TYR A 67 3.77 -0.35 3.58
C TYR A 67 2.39 -0.52 2.97
N VAL A 68 2.31 -1.10 1.78
CA VAL A 68 1.06 -1.25 1.05
C VAL A 68 0.83 -2.71 0.65
N ASN A 69 -0.21 -3.30 1.17
CA ASN A 69 -0.77 -4.55 0.69
C ASN A 69 -2.16 -4.21 0.16
N PRO A 70 -2.28 -3.82 -1.12
CA PRO A 70 -3.51 -3.22 -1.63
C PRO A 70 -4.61 -4.26 -1.80
N PRO A 71 -5.88 -3.86 -1.74
CA PRO A 71 -6.98 -4.75 -2.10
C PRO A 71 -6.87 -5.14 -3.58
N PHE A 72 -7.12 -6.43 -3.87
CA PHE A 72 -6.99 -6.95 -5.23
C PHE A 72 -8.27 -6.80 -6.07
N SER A 73 -9.34 -6.29 -5.49
CA SER A 73 -10.58 -6.03 -6.20
C SER A 73 -10.40 -4.96 -7.27
N LYS A 74 -11.18 -5.06 -8.33
CA LYS A 74 -11.20 -4.07 -9.39
C LYS A 74 -11.71 -2.73 -8.86
N GLU A 75 -11.33 -1.64 -9.54
CA GLU A 75 -11.84 -0.32 -9.22
C GLU A 75 -13.38 -0.32 -9.21
N ASP A 76 -13.93 0.23 -8.14
CA ASP A 76 -15.37 0.46 -8.05
C ASP A 76 -15.71 1.74 -8.80
N THR A 77 -16.26 1.60 -9.99
CA THR A 77 -16.62 2.74 -10.84
C THR A 77 -17.95 3.38 -10.45
N THR A 78 -18.65 2.84 -9.44
CA THR A 78 -19.92 3.41 -8.96
C THR A 78 -19.73 4.54 -7.96
N VAL A 79 -18.51 4.74 -7.46
CA VAL A 79 -18.18 5.79 -6.50
C VAL A 79 -17.39 6.90 -7.18
N ALA A 80 -17.61 8.13 -6.71
CA ALA A 80 -16.93 9.31 -7.28
C ALA A 80 -15.42 9.28 -7.00
N THR A 81 -15.01 8.77 -5.84
CA THR A 81 -13.60 8.68 -5.45
C THR A 81 -13.23 7.23 -5.22
N PRO A 82 -12.41 6.63 -6.10
CA PRO A 82 -12.03 5.24 -5.95
C PRO A 82 -11.18 5.02 -4.69
N HIS A 83 -11.36 3.86 -4.07
CA HIS A 83 -10.55 3.42 -2.93
C HIS A 83 -9.79 2.12 -3.26
N ASN A 84 -9.88 1.65 -4.50
CA ASN A 84 -9.23 0.45 -4.97
C ASN A 84 -8.80 0.60 -6.43
N GLY A 85 -8.30 -0.48 -7.02
CA GLY A 85 -7.76 -0.51 -8.38
C GLY A 85 -6.24 -0.38 -8.37
N MET A 86 -5.55 -1.42 -8.84
CA MET A 86 -4.08 -1.49 -8.76
C MET A 86 -3.40 -0.30 -9.45
N ALA A 87 -3.91 0.12 -10.61
CA ALA A 87 -3.35 1.28 -11.31
C ALA A 87 -3.44 2.56 -10.48
N ASN A 88 -4.53 2.75 -9.74
CA ASN A 88 -4.71 3.92 -8.87
C ASN A 88 -3.66 3.91 -7.74
N PHE A 89 -3.42 2.74 -7.13
CA PHE A 89 -2.42 2.61 -6.09
C PHE A 89 -1.01 2.94 -6.59
N PHE A 90 -0.62 2.44 -7.74
CA PHE A 90 0.72 2.70 -8.27
C PHE A 90 0.89 4.15 -8.71
N ARG A 91 -0.13 4.79 -9.26
CA ARG A 91 -0.08 6.24 -9.53
C ARG A 91 0.09 7.04 -8.25
N LYS A 92 -0.61 6.63 -7.19
CA LYS A 92 -0.48 7.25 -5.87
C LYS A 92 0.94 7.10 -5.32
N ALA A 93 1.50 5.90 -5.40
CA ALA A 93 2.88 5.66 -4.95
C ALA A 93 3.88 6.57 -5.66
N ARG A 94 3.73 6.73 -6.97
CA ARG A 94 4.59 7.62 -7.75
C ARG A 94 4.44 9.07 -7.33
N ALA A 95 3.22 9.54 -7.19
CA ALA A 95 2.96 10.92 -6.77
C ALA A 95 3.57 11.20 -5.39
N GLU A 96 3.43 10.26 -4.45
CA GLU A 96 3.99 10.42 -3.11
C GLU A 96 5.51 10.32 -3.12
N ALA A 97 6.09 9.49 -3.99
CA ALA A 97 7.54 9.39 -4.13
C ALA A 97 8.16 10.71 -4.56
N GLU A 98 7.48 11.49 -5.39
CA GLU A 98 7.91 12.83 -5.79
C GLU A 98 7.97 13.79 -4.59
N HIS A 99 7.26 13.49 -3.52
CA HIS A 99 7.29 14.23 -2.26
C HIS A 99 8.16 13.57 -1.19
N GLY A 100 9.01 12.63 -1.59
CA GLY A 100 9.97 11.99 -0.71
C GLY A 100 9.40 10.88 0.16
N VAL A 101 8.26 10.30 -0.21
CA VAL A 101 7.69 9.17 0.53
C VAL A 101 8.19 7.85 -0.03
N TYR A 102 8.81 7.06 0.83
CA TYR A 102 9.21 5.70 0.52
C TYR A 102 8.00 4.76 0.67
N SER A 103 7.87 3.77 -0.21
CA SER A 103 6.83 2.75 -0.05
C SER A 103 7.34 1.36 -0.40
N GLN A 104 6.85 0.37 0.32
CA GLN A 104 7.07 -1.05 0.05
C GLN A 104 5.72 -1.72 -0.19
N TRP A 105 5.69 -2.61 -1.16
CA TRP A 105 4.46 -3.20 -1.66
C TRP A 105 4.53 -4.71 -1.66
N LEU A 106 3.49 -5.35 -1.16
CA LEU A 106 3.28 -6.77 -1.33
C LEU A 106 1.97 -6.98 -2.09
N PHE A 107 2.03 -7.64 -3.22
CA PHE A 107 0.87 -7.91 -4.05
C PHE A 107 1.09 -9.14 -4.92
N ARG A 108 0.02 -9.67 -5.50
CA ARG A 108 0.10 -10.83 -6.38
C ARG A 108 0.88 -10.49 -7.64
N ALA A 109 1.81 -11.40 -8.01
CA ALA A 109 2.55 -11.25 -9.25
C ALA A 109 1.63 -11.51 -10.45
N ARG A 110 1.40 -10.45 -11.22
CA ARG A 110 0.69 -10.52 -12.51
C ARG A 110 1.44 -9.68 -13.53
N PRO A 111 2.63 -10.12 -13.95
CA PRO A 111 3.53 -9.29 -14.76
C PRO A 111 2.97 -8.93 -16.14
N GLY A 112 1.99 -9.70 -16.65
CA GLY A 112 1.30 -9.37 -17.90
C GLY A 112 0.17 -8.36 -17.77
N ALA A 113 -0.20 -7.97 -16.56
CA ALA A 113 -1.27 -6.98 -16.37
C ALA A 113 -0.76 -5.58 -16.73
N GLY A 114 -1.64 -4.77 -17.32
CA GLY A 114 -1.28 -3.42 -17.74
C GLY A 114 -0.90 -2.48 -16.60
N TRP A 115 -1.38 -2.75 -15.39
CA TRP A 115 -1.05 -1.96 -14.20
C TRP A 115 0.27 -2.37 -13.55
N PHE A 116 0.91 -3.47 -13.97
CA PHE A 116 2.11 -3.98 -13.29
C PHE A 116 3.24 -2.93 -13.35
N PRO A 117 3.91 -2.65 -12.22
CA PRO A 117 4.74 -1.44 -12.09
C PRO A 117 6.17 -1.59 -12.64
N TRP A 118 6.33 -2.10 -13.85
CA TRP A 118 7.65 -2.30 -14.45
C TRP A 118 8.49 -1.01 -14.52
N LEU A 119 7.83 0.13 -14.81
CA LEU A 119 8.52 1.40 -14.99
C LEU A 119 8.47 2.30 -13.76
N LEU A 120 7.62 1.99 -12.79
CA LEU A 120 7.42 2.83 -11.60
C LEU A 120 8.24 2.36 -10.40
N ALA A 121 8.46 1.06 -10.27
CA ALA A 121 9.17 0.50 -9.13
C ALA A 121 10.67 0.62 -9.28
N SER A 122 11.37 0.97 -8.21
CA SER A 122 12.84 0.95 -8.17
C SER A 122 13.36 -0.49 -8.15
N ARG A 123 12.66 -1.38 -7.46
CA ARG A 123 13.02 -2.81 -7.37
C ARG A 123 11.75 -3.65 -7.30
N ILE A 124 11.79 -4.79 -7.96
CA ILE A 124 10.71 -5.79 -7.92
C ILE A 124 11.34 -7.13 -7.53
N TRP A 125 10.76 -7.77 -6.52
CA TRP A 125 11.18 -9.07 -6.02
C TRP A 125 10.03 -10.06 -6.18
N PHE A 126 10.31 -11.21 -6.76
CA PHE A 126 9.34 -12.30 -6.84
C PHE A 126 9.67 -13.31 -5.74
N ILE A 127 8.72 -13.54 -4.85
CA ILE A 127 8.88 -14.44 -3.72
C ILE A 127 7.79 -15.50 -3.66
#